data_738e50020919c322e6991f681dac3a35
#
_entry.id   738e50020919c322e6991f681dac3a35
#
_cell.length_a   1.000
_cell.length_b   1.000
_cell.length_c   1.000
_cell.angle_alpha   90.00
_cell.angle_beta   90.00
_cell.angle_gamma   90.00
#
_symmetry.space_group_name_H-M   'P 1'
#
loop_
_entity.id
_entity.type
_entity.pdbx_description
1 polymer ?
#
loop_
_entity_poly.entity_id
_entity_poly.type
_entity_poly.pdbx_seq_one_letter_code
_entity_poly.pdbx_strand_id
1 'polypeptide(L)'
;MISPAIELKAVTVAYDGKPALKDASVSIPYHSFTGVIGMNGAGKSTLFKTIMGLVKPQSGQVIVCGDDTKTAQKHGHVAYVPQNELVDWDFPISVYEVVMMGRMGTQNIFKIPSQTDHEQVTSALEQVRMTDFVDRQIGELSGGQKKRVFIARALAQGADILLLDEPFAGLDATSERSITDLLVSLKGQGKTVILATHDLLSLPETCDRVVLVKYTVVAHGPTKEVFTEELVSQTFDGLLHHIKFN
;
A
#
# COMPACT_ATOMS: atom_id res chain seq x y z
N MET A 1 -1.45 18.60 18.60
CA MET A 1 -1.87 17.32 17.98
C MET A 1 -0.92 17.04 16.83
N ILE A 2 -0.35 15.84 16.76
CA ILE A 2 0.55 15.44 15.66
C ILE A 2 -0.33 15.31 14.41
N SER A 3 0.04 15.98 13.32
CA SER A 3 -0.66 15.85 12.03
C SER A 3 -0.65 14.39 11.57
N PRO A 4 -1.75 13.87 10.98
CA PRO A 4 -1.77 12.51 10.45
C PRO A 4 -0.85 12.38 9.22
N ALA A 5 -0.41 11.15 8.93
CA ALA A 5 0.33 10.84 7.70
C ALA A 5 -0.56 11.02 6.46
N ILE A 6 -1.83 10.61 6.57
CA ILE A 6 -2.84 10.78 5.52
C ILE A 6 -4.14 11.27 6.14
N GLU A 7 -4.77 12.27 5.52
CA GLU A 7 -6.08 12.76 5.89
C GLU A 7 -6.95 12.97 4.64
N LEU A 8 -8.13 12.35 4.63
CA LEU A 8 -9.17 12.61 3.65
C LEU A 8 -10.33 13.32 4.35
N LYS A 9 -10.88 14.37 3.70
CA LYS A 9 -12.03 15.15 4.19
C LYS A 9 -13.10 15.16 3.13
N ALA A 10 -14.22 14.47 3.38
CA ALA A 10 -15.42 14.45 2.54
C ALA A 10 -15.12 14.18 1.04
N VAL A 11 -14.23 13.22 0.78
CA VAL A 11 -13.74 12.91 -0.57
C VAL A 11 -14.76 12.12 -1.35
N THR A 12 -15.12 12.65 -2.54
CA THR A 12 -16.00 11.95 -3.50
C THR A 12 -15.27 11.74 -4.82
N VAL A 13 -15.30 10.51 -5.31
CA VAL A 13 -14.73 10.08 -6.59
C VAL A 13 -15.77 9.29 -7.36
N ALA A 14 -15.96 9.60 -8.64
CA ALA A 14 -16.81 8.82 -9.54
C ALA A 14 -16.11 8.57 -10.88
N TYR A 15 -16.38 7.42 -11.49
CA TYR A 15 -15.99 7.04 -12.83
C TYR A 15 -17.25 6.94 -13.70
N ASP A 16 -17.29 7.66 -14.81
CA ASP A 16 -18.44 7.68 -15.74
C ASP A 16 -19.79 7.89 -15.03
N GLY A 17 -19.81 8.81 -14.06
CA GLY A 17 -21.01 9.13 -13.27
C GLY A 17 -21.35 8.12 -12.17
N LYS A 18 -20.63 7.00 -12.05
CA LYS A 18 -20.83 6.01 -10.98
C LYS A 18 -19.90 6.30 -9.81
N PRO A 19 -20.43 6.52 -8.59
CA PRO A 19 -19.61 6.81 -7.41
C PRO A 19 -18.79 5.57 -7.04
N ALA A 20 -17.47 5.76 -6.93
CA ALA A 20 -16.54 4.76 -6.40
C ALA A 20 -16.18 5.05 -4.93
N LEU A 21 -16.16 6.34 -4.55
CA LEU A 21 -16.11 6.81 -3.16
C LEU A 21 -17.08 7.97 -3.02
N LYS A 22 -17.82 8.03 -1.91
CA LYS A 22 -18.78 9.08 -1.61
C LYS A 22 -18.53 9.58 -0.19
N ASP A 23 -18.24 10.87 -0.05
CA ASP A 23 -18.07 11.56 1.24
C ASP A 23 -17.12 10.83 2.20
N ALA A 24 -16.02 10.28 1.65
CA ALA A 24 -15.09 9.48 2.41
C ALA A 24 -14.18 10.35 3.26
N SER A 25 -14.16 10.11 4.58
CA SER A 25 -13.30 10.81 5.53
C SER A 25 -12.52 9.80 6.36
N VAL A 26 -11.20 9.97 6.43
CA VAL A 26 -10.31 9.09 7.20
C VAL A 26 -9.04 9.82 7.62
N SER A 27 -8.53 9.46 8.79
CA SER A 27 -7.25 9.95 9.32
C SER A 27 -6.37 8.78 9.69
N ILE A 28 -5.19 8.68 9.07
CA ILE A 28 -4.21 7.61 9.29
C ILE A 28 -2.95 8.23 9.90
N PRO A 29 -2.56 7.83 11.12
CA PRO A 29 -1.38 8.38 11.78
C PRO A 29 -0.08 7.82 11.19
N TYR A 30 1.03 8.53 11.43
CA TYR A 30 2.37 8.01 11.16
C TYR A 30 2.68 6.75 11.96
N HIS A 31 3.61 5.95 11.45
CA HIS A 31 4.16 4.75 12.10
C HIS A 31 3.10 3.72 12.50
N SER A 32 2.00 3.67 11.73
CA SER A 32 0.94 2.68 11.92
C SER A 32 0.97 1.60 10.84
N PHE A 33 0.46 0.42 11.19
CA PHE A 33 0.10 -0.60 10.22
C PHE A 33 -1.44 -0.63 10.12
N THR A 34 -1.95 -0.13 9.01
CA THR A 34 -3.39 0.07 8.79
C THR A 34 -3.92 -0.87 7.71
N GLY A 35 -4.92 -1.68 8.04
CA GLY A 35 -5.66 -2.49 7.08
C GLY A 35 -6.84 -1.71 6.49
N VAL A 36 -6.92 -1.58 5.16
CA VAL A 36 -8.08 -1.04 4.44
C VAL A 36 -8.91 -2.21 3.94
N ILE A 37 -10.11 -2.38 4.48
CA ILE A 37 -10.92 -3.57 4.35
C ILE A 37 -12.24 -3.26 3.65
N GLY A 38 -12.67 -4.15 2.75
CA GLY A 38 -13.95 -4.06 2.08
C GLY A 38 -14.06 -5.07 0.97
N MET A 39 -15.25 -5.28 0.48
CA MET A 39 -15.51 -6.20 -0.65
C MET A 39 -14.78 -5.76 -1.93
N ASN A 40 -14.67 -6.67 -2.89
CA ASN A 40 -14.22 -6.30 -4.22
C ASN A 40 -15.16 -5.25 -4.82
N GLY A 41 -14.58 -4.17 -5.37
CA GLY A 41 -15.35 -3.04 -5.88
C GLY A 41 -15.79 -2.01 -4.81
N ALA A 42 -15.51 -2.22 -3.52
CA ALA A 42 -15.90 -1.31 -2.44
C ALA A 42 -15.23 0.07 -2.45
N GLY A 43 -14.20 0.29 -3.32
CA GLY A 43 -13.51 1.56 -3.46
C GLY A 43 -12.09 1.60 -2.88
N LYS A 44 -11.54 0.47 -2.38
CA LYS A 44 -10.18 0.39 -1.78
C LYS A 44 -9.08 0.92 -2.72
N SER A 45 -9.00 0.38 -3.93
CA SER A 45 -8.00 0.82 -4.92
C SER A 45 -8.25 2.25 -5.40
N THR A 46 -9.52 2.72 -5.39
CA THR A 46 -9.84 4.12 -5.68
C THR A 46 -9.33 5.02 -4.56
N LEU A 47 -9.49 4.62 -3.30
CA LEU A 47 -8.94 5.33 -2.15
C LEU A 47 -7.40 5.49 -2.29
N PHE A 48 -6.69 4.40 -2.61
CA PHE A 48 -5.24 4.43 -2.82
C PHE A 48 -4.83 5.33 -4.00
N LYS A 49 -5.49 5.19 -5.14
CA LYS A 49 -5.23 6.03 -6.32
C LYS A 49 -5.48 7.52 -6.03
N THR A 50 -6.46 7.82 -5.18
CA THR A 50 -6.77 9.20 -4.77
C THR A 50 -5.69 9.75 -3.82
N ILE A 51 -5.22 8.95 -2.87
CA ILE A 51 -4.08 9.31 -1.99
C ILE A 51 -2.81 9.57 -2.82
N MET A 52 -2.57 8.74 -3.84
CA MET A 52 -1.45 8.90 -4.77
C MET A 52 -1.60 10.09 -5.73
N GLY A 53 -2.74 10.77 -5.75
CA GLY A 53 -3.01 11.83 -6.73
C GLY A 53 -3.20 11.35 -8.17
N LEU A 54 -3.32 10.02 -8.38
CA LEU A 54 -3.58 9.42 -9.69
C LEU A 54 -5.04 9.63 -10.15
N VAL A 55 -5.93 9.84 -9.20
CA VAL A 55 -7.34 10.16 -9.44
C VAL A 55 -7.67 11.43 -8.68
N LYS A 56 -8.18 12.44 -9.40
CA LYS A 56 -8.60 13.70 -8.80
C LYS A 56 -10.02 13.54 -8.24
N PRO A 57 -10.27 13.87 -6.96
CA PRO A 57 -11.61 13.86 -6.40
C PRO A 57 -12.49 14.93 -7.04
N GLN A 58 -13.80 14.67 -7.13
CA GLN A 58 -14.82 15.63 -7.56
C GLN A 58 -15.10 16.67 -6.47
N SER A 59 -15.04 16.23 -5.19
CA SER A 59 -15.16 17.08 -4.01
C SER A 59 -14.33 16.54 -2.87
N GLY A 60 -14.13 17.38 -1.85
CA GLY A 60 -13.33 17.05 -0.67
C GLY A 60 -11.84 17.35 -0.87
N GLN A 61 -11.04 16.97 0.12
CA GLN A 61 -9.61 17.25 0.18
C GLN A 61 -8.84 16.01 0.61
N VAL A 62 -7.66 15.81 0.02
CA VAL A 62 -6.68 14.80 0.44
C VAL A 62 -5.39 15.50 0.83
N ILE A 63 -4.91 15.19 2.03
CA ILE A 63 -3.67 15.72 2.60
C ILE A 63 -2.76 14.54 2.90
N VAL A 64 -1.52 14.60 2.47
CA VAL A 64 -0.50 13.57 2.67
C VAL A 64 0.75 14.23 3.22
N CYS A 65 1.18 13.84 4.42
CA CYS A 65 2.32 14.45 5.12
C CYS A 65 2.18 15.98 5.30
N GLY A 66 0.95 16.49 5.40
CA GLY A 66 0.66 17.93 5.49
C GLY A 66 0.56 18.65 4.16
N ASP A 67 0.91 18.01 3.06
CA ASP A 67 0.89 18.55 1.69
C ASP A 67 -0.35 18.09 0.91
N ASP A 68 -0.67 18.79 -0.19
CA ASP A 68 -1.57 18.23 -1.18
C ASP A 68 -0.95 17.03 -1.92
N THR A 69 -1.79 16.22 -2.57
CA THR A 69 -1.34 14.97 -3.21
C THR A 69 -0.27 15.19 -4.28
N LYS A 70 -0.30 16.32 -5.02
CA LYS A 70 0.66 16.63 -6.06
C LYS A 70 2.03 16.96 -5.49
N THR A 71 2.06 17.75 -4.43
CA THR A 71 3.28 18.11 -3.70
C THR A 71 3.87 16.88 -3.01
N ALA A 72 3.03 16.08 -2.34
CA ALA A 72 3.44 14.83 -1.69
C ALA A 72 4.03 13.81 -2.69
N GLN A 73 3.46 13.70 -3.89
CA GLN A 73 3.98 12.86 -4.97
C GLN A 73 5.35 13.36 -5.45
N LYS A 74 5.50 14.68 -5.63
CA LYS A 74 6.78 15.28 -6.03
C LYS A 74 7.88 15.07 -4.99
N HIS A 75 7.54 15.09 -3.70
CA HIS A 75 8.47 14.84 -2.60
C HIS A 75 8.73 13.34 -2.38
N GLY A 76 8.01 12.45 -3.04
CA GLY A 76 8.19 11.01 -2.91
C GLY A 76 7.73 10.41 -1.57
N HIS A 77 6.84 11.10 -0.84
CA HIS A 77 6.38 10.67 0.48
C HIS A 77 5.65 9.32 0.48
N VAL A 78 5.02 8.96 -0.64
CA VAL A 78 4.21 7.74 -0.75
C VAL A 78 4.71 6.88 -1.89
N ALA A 79 4.90 5.59 -1.62
CA ALA A 79 5.12 4.57 -2.63
C ALA A 79 3.92 3.62 -2.70
N TYR A 80 3.61 3.15 -3.91
CA TYR A 80 2.46 2.30 -4.18
C TYR A 80 2.87 1.00 -4.85
N VAL A 81 2.43 -0.10 -4.27
CA VAL A 81 2.55 -1.44 -4.84
C VAL A 81 1.15 -1.90 -5.25
N PRO A 82 0.82 -1.90 -6.55
CA PRO A 82 -0.50 -2.29 -7.04
C PRO A 82 -0.73 -3.80 -6.91
N GLN A 83 -2.00 -4.21 -6.98
CA GLN A 83 -2.40 -5.61 -6.98
C GLN A 83 -1.78 -6.35 -8.17
N ASN A 84 -1.95 -5.79 -9.37
CA ASN A 84 -1.39 -6.33 -10.60
C ASN A 84 -0.30 -5.39 -11.10
N GLU A 85 0.91 -5.91 -11.16
CA GLU A 85 2.02 -5.20 -11.77
C GLU A 85 1.88 -5.31 -13.28
N LEU A 86 1.79 -4.17 -13.96
CA LEU A 86 1.77 -4.10 -15.43
C LEU A 86 3.20 -4.25 -15.95
N VAL A 87 3.77 -5.44 -15.78
CA VAL A 87 5.13 -5.79 -16.21
C VAL A 87 5.04 -6.88 -17.24
N ASP A 88 5.75 -6.71 -18.34
CA ASP A 88 6.03 -7.79 -19.27
C ASP A 88 7.06 -8.73 -18.62
N TRP A 89 6.61 -9.90 -18.18
CA TRP A 89 7.43 -10.87 -17.47
C TRP A 89 8.47 -11.54 -18.36
N ASP A 90 8.29 -11.48 -19.67
CA ASP A 90 9.23 -12.02 -20.66
C ASP A 90 10.33 -11.00 -21.02
N PHE A 91 10.16 -9.75 -20.58
CA PHE A 91 11.18 -8.72 -20.77
C PHE A 91 12.42 -9.03 -19.92
N PRO A 92 13.63 -9.09 -20.51
CA PRO A 92 14.86 -9.51 -19.84
C PRO A 92 15.41 -8.39 -18.94
N ILE A 93 14.71 -8.09 -17.84
CA ILE A 93 15.11 -7.10 -16.85
C ILE A 93 15.50 -7.80 -15.55
N SER A 94 16.61 -7.39 -14.96
CA SER A 94 17.10 -7.92 -13.69
C SER A 94 16.32 -7.37 -12.49
N VAL A 95 16.38 -8.10 -11.38
CA VAL A 95 15.85 -7.65 -10.08
C VAL A 95 16.42 -6.30 -9.69
N TYR A 96 17.72 -6.12 -9.88
CA TYR A 96 18.42 -4.87 -9.59
C TYR A 96 17.83 -3.69 -10.37
N GLU A 97 17.64 -3.85 -11.67
CA GLU A 97 17.08 -2.81 -12.54
C GLU A 97 15.63 -2.46 -12.18
N VAL A 98 14.80 -3.46 -11.82
CA VAL A 98 13.43 -3.22 -11.35
C VAL A 98 13.44 -2.38 -10.08
N VAL A 99 14.33 -2.67 -9.12
CA VAL A 99 14.42 -1.88 -7.88
C VAL A 99 14.99 -0.49 -8.15
N MET A 100 15.95 -0.36 -9.07
CA MET A 100 16.51 0.92 -9.51
C MET A 100 15.44 1.83 -10.13
N MET A 101 14.39 1.30 -10.76
CA MET A 101 13.26 2.11 -11.23
C MET A 101 12.61 2.93 -10.12
N GLY A 102 12.66 2.46 -8.85
CA GLY A 102 12.20 3.22 -7.70
C GLY A 102 12.94 4.56 -7.52
N ARG A 103 14.16 4.66 -8.02
CA ARG A 103 15.00 5.87 -7.95
C ARG A 103 14.78 6.86 -9.08
N MET A 104 14.03 6.52 -10.13
CA MET A 104 13.86 7.36 -11.33
C MET A 104 13.35 8.78 -11.02
N GLY A 105 12.57 8.95 -9.95
CA GLY A 105 12.04 10.25 -9.52
C GLY A 105 13.09 11.19 -8.92
N THR A 106 14.17 10.65 -8.38
CA THR A 106 15.24 11.39 -7.69
C THR A 106 16.50 11.59 -8.55
N GLN A 107 16.58 10.87 -9.67
CA GLN A 107 17.71 10.97 -10.59
C GLN A 107 17.74 12.31 -11.34
N ASN A 108 18.93 12.67 -11.80
CA ASN A 108 19.13 13.86 -12.62
C ASN A 108 18.37 13.79 -13.97
N ILE A 109 18.42 14.88 -14.74
CA ILE A 109 17.75 15.01 -16.05
C ILE A 109 18.19 13.93 -17.07
N PHE A 110 19.39 13.40 -16.95
CA PHE A 110 19.92 12.35 -17.82
C PHE A 110 19.56 10.93 -17.34
N LYS A 111 18.86 10.79 -16.21
CA LYS A 111 18.51 9.50 -15.61
C LYS A 111 19.69 8.57 -15.34
N ILE A 112 20.87 9.16 -15.05
CA ILE A 112 22.07 8.42 -14.67
C ILE A 112 22.02 8.21 -13.15
N PRO A 113 22.04 6.95 -12.67
CA PRO A 113 22.07 6.65 -11.25
C PRO A 113 23.32 7.23 -10.57
N SER A 114 23.14 7.83 -9.42
CA SER A 114 24.20 8.29 -8.53
C SER A 114 24.66 7.18 -7.59
N GLN A 115 25.79 7.38 -6.90
CA GLN A 115 26.24 6.46 -5.84
C GLN A 115 25.15 6.25 -4.78
N THR A 116 24.46 7.32 -4.38
CA THR A 116 23.33 7.24 -3.43
C THR A 116 22.18 6.37 -3.96
N ASP A 117 21.88 6.41 -5.26
CA ASP A 117 20.83 5.56 -5.84
C ASP A 117 21.22 4.08 -5.74
N HIS A 118 22.48 3.73 -6.01
CA HIS A 118 23.01 2.38 -5.85
C HIS A 118 22.94 1.90 -4.39
N GLU A 119 23.31 2.74 -3.43
CA GLU A 119 23.23 2.45 -2.00
C GLU A 119 21.78 2.20 -1.54
N GLN A 120 20.83 3.03 -1.98
CA GLN A 120 19.41 2.87 -1.66
C GLN A 120 18.84 1.57 -2.24
N VAL A 121 19.20 1.21 -3.47
CA VAL A 121 18.79 -0.06 -4.10
C VAL A 121 19.34 -1.25 -3.33
N THR A 122 20.63 -1.24 -2.98
CA THR A 122 21.27 -2.30 -2.21
C THR A 122 20.59 -2.47 -0.87
N SER A 123 20.40 -1.39 -0.13
CA SER A 123 19.71 -1.39 1.18
C SER A 123 18.27 -1.92 1.07
N ALA A 124 17.53 -1.52 0.03
CA ALA A 124 16.18 -2.00 -0.19
C ALA A 124 16.13 -3.52 -0.47
N LEU A 125 17.07 -4.03 -1.27
CA LEU A 125 17.20 -5.47 -1.57
C LEU A 125 17.57 -6.28 -0.32
N GLU A 126 18.45 -5.77 0.54
CA GLU A 126 18.80 -6.37 1.83
C GLU A 126 17.57 -6.47 2.75
N GLN A 127 16.80 -5.38 2.89
CA GLN A 127 15.60 -5.33 3.72
C GLN A 127 14.58 -6.39 3.33
N VAL A 128 14.41 -6.64 2.04
CA VAL A 128 13.47 -7.66 1.54
C VAL A 128 14.10 -9.04 1.36
N ARG A 129 15.38 -9.23 1.70
CA ARG A 129 16.15 -10.48 1.56
C ARG A 129 16.18 -11.01 0.13
N MET A 130 16.52 -10.13 -0.81
CA MET A 130 16.60 -10.44 -2.24
C MET A 130 18.00 -10.21 -2.83
N THR A 131 19.03 -10.04 -2.00
CA THR A 131 20.43 -9.81 -2.40
C THR A 131 20.99 -10.92 -3.28
N ASP A 132 20.66 -12.19 -2.99
CA ASP A 132 21.14 -13.34 -3.77
C ASP A 132 20.48 -13.48 -5.16
N PHE A 133 19.52 -12.60 -5.45
CA PHE A 133 18.74 -12.63 -6.68
C PHE A 133 18.95 -11.41 -7.57
N VAL A 134 19.90 -10.51 -7.24
CA VAL A 134 20.06 -9.20 -7.87
C VAL A 134 20.23 -9.27 -9.40
N ASP A 135 20.96 -10.26 -9.88
CA ASP A 135 21.25 -10.47 -11.30
C ASP A 135 20.24 -11.36 -12.02
N ARG A 136 19.28 -11.95 -11.30
CA ARG A 136 18.24 -12.78 -11.91
C ARG A 136 17.23 -11.93 -12.65
N GLN A 137 16.68 -12.49 -13.73
CA GLN A 137 15.58 -11.88 -14.44
C GLN A 137 14.30 -11.96 -13.58
N ILE A 138 13.50 -10.89 -13.60
CA ILE A 138 12.26 -10.80 -12.82
C ILE A 138 11.28 -11.92 -13.18
N GLY A 139 11.27 -12.38 -14.44
CA GLY A 139 10.43 -13.47 -14.94
C GLY A 139 10.68 -14.80 -14.24
N GLU A 140 11.94 -15.07 -13.84
CA GLU A 140 12.38 -16.33 -13.23
C GLU A 140 11.98 -16.48 -11.76
N LEU A 141 11.46 -15.43 -11.14
CA LEU A 141 11.13 -15.41 -9.72
C LEU A 141 9.76 -16.03 -9.42
N SER A 142 9.63 -16.65 -8.23
CA SER A 142 8.32 -17.03 -7.70
C SER A 142 7.44 -15.81 -7.42
N GLY A 143 6.11 -15.99 -7.28
CA GLY A 143 5.18 -14.92 -6.97
C GLY A 143 5.56 -14.13 -5.71
N GLY A 144 5.93 -14.83 -4.63
CA GLY A 144 6.37 -14.19 -3.39
C GLY A 144 7.68 -13.41 -3.55
N GLN A 145 8.64 -13.92 -4.33
CA GLN A 145 9.88 -13.21 -4.64
C GLN A 145 9.60 -11.97 -5.48
N LYS A 146 8.77 -12.07 -6.51
CA LYS A 146 8.30 -10.92 -7.32
C LYS A 146 7.71 -9.83 -6.43
N LYS A 147 6.80 -10.19 -5.52
CA LYS A 147 6.18 -9.24 -4.60
C LYS A 147 7.21 -8.54 -3.70
N ARG A 148 8.22 -9.26 -3.19
CA ARG A 148 9.34 -8.67 -2.43
C ARG A 148 10.14 -7.67 -3.27
N VAL A 149 10.41 -7.96 -4.54
CA VAL A 149 11.11 -7.04 -5.44
C VAL A 149 10.33 -5.73 -5.64
N PHE A 150 9.00 -5.80 -5.77
CA PHE A 150 8.18 -4.60 -5.89
C PHE A 150 8.08 -3.81 -4.58
N ILE A 151 8.12 -4.49 -3.43
CA ILE A 151 8.27 -3.81 -2.14
C ILE A 151 9.65 -3.15 -2.05
N ALA A 152 10.73 -3.81 -2.49
CA ALA A 152 12.06 -3.22 -2.54
C ALA A 152 12.11 -1.98 -3.45
N ARG A 153 11.46 -2.02 -4.62
CA ARG A 153 11.31 -0.84 -5.50
C ARG A 153 10.64 0.33 -4.77
N ALA A 154 9.59 0.06 -4.00
CA ALA A 154 8.91 1.07 -3.21
C ALA A 154 9.80 1.62 -2.07
N LEU A 155 10.58 0.75 -1.42
CA LEU A 155 11.55 1.16 -0.39
C LEU A 155 12.70 1.98 -0.97
N ALA A 156 13.24 1.59 -2.13
CA ALA A 156 14.30 2.32 -2.82
C ALA A 156 13.87 3.75 -3.19
N GLN A 157 12.58 4.01 -3.40
CA GLN A 157 12.04 5.36 -3.59
C GLN A 157 12.32 6.27 -2.39
N GLY A 158 12.48 5.70 -1.18
CA GLY A 158 12.70 6.44 0.05
C GLY A 158 11.41 6.88 0.74
N ALA A 159 10.25 6.43 0.29
CA ALA A 159 8.95 6.82 0.83
C ALA A 159 8.79 6.41 2.31
N ASP A 160 8.10 7.27 3.07
CA ASP A 160 7.74 7.02 4.47
C ASP A 160 6.41 6.27 4.60
N ILE A 161 5.58 6.35 3.57
CA ILE A 161 4.27 5.71 3.50
C ILE A 161 4.26 4.68 2.37
N LEU A 162 3.93 3.44 2.69
CA LEU A 162 3.79 2.33 1.76
C LEU A 162 2.32 1.95 1.61
N LEU A 163 1.78 2.08 0.41
CA LEU A 163 0.44 1.61 0.04
C LEU A 163 0.58 0.29 -0.72
N LEU A 164 -0.02 -0.79 -0.21
CA LEU A 164 0.01 -2.11 -0.83
C LEU A 164 -1.43 -2.55 -1.14
N ASP A 165 -1.73 -2.73 -2.42
CA ASP A 165 -3.06 -3.17 -2.87
C ASP A 165 -3.07 -4.67 -3.08
N GLU A 166 -3.80 -5.42 -2.24
CA GLU A 166 -3.92 -6.90 -2.26
C GLU A 166 -2.54 -7.60 -2.36
N PRO A 167 -1.58 -7.31 -1.45
CA PRO A 167 -0.20 -7.80 -1.60
C PRO A 167 -0.06 -9.32 -1.48
N PHE A 168 -1.06 -10.00 -0.95
CA PHE A 168 -1.07 -11.45 -0.71
C PHE A 168 -1.79 -12.24 -1.80
N ALA A 169 -2.44 -11.57 -2.75
CA ALA A 169 -3.22 -12.24 -3.78
C ALA A 169 -2.37 -13.25 -4.59
N GLY A 170 -2.83 -14.51 -4.64
CA GLY A 170 -2.16 -15.58 -5.38
C GLY A 170 -0.89 -16.14 -4.75
N LEU A 171 -0.62 -15.82 -3.48
CA LEU A 171 0.52 -16.37 -2.74
C LEU A 171 0.12 -17.59 -1.92
N ASP A 172 1.09 -18.48 -1.68
CA ASP A 172 0.96 -19.53 -0.68
C ASP A 172 1.13 -18.96 0.74
N ALA A 173 0.65 -19.70 1.75
CA ALA A 173 0.66 -19.27 3.15
C ALA A 173 2.08 -18.94 3.69
N THR A 174 3.12 -19.64 3.21
CA THR A 174 4.50 -19.37 3.63
C THR A 174 4.99 -18.04 3.09
N SER A 175 4.72 -17.76 1.82
CA SER A 175 5.05 -16.48 1.16
C SER A 175 4.28 -15.33 1.78
N GLU A 176 2.99 -15.51 2.06
CA GLU A 176 2.14 -14.52 2.74
C GLU A 176 2.70 -14.16 4.12
N ARG A 177 2.96 -15.17 4.97
CA ARG A 177 3.55 -14.95 6.29
C ARG A 177 4.87 -14.20 6.21
N SER A 178 5.72 -14.58 5.28
CA SER A 178 7.03 -13.95 5.08
C SER A 178 6.95 -12.48 4.65
N ILE A 179 5.94 -12.11 3.85
CA ILE A 179 5.67 -10.71 3.49
C ILE A 179 5.06 -9.95 4.67
N THR A 180 4.16 -10.58 5.42
CA THR A 180 3.58 -10.00 6.63
C THR A 180 4.68 -9.64 7.64
N ASP A 181 5.61 -10.56 7.93
CA ASP A 181 6.74 -10.33 8.82
C ASP A 181 7.62 -9.16 8.34
N LEU A 182 7.84 -9.07 7.03
CA LEU A 182 8.56 -7.95 6.42
C LEU A 182 7.83 -6.63 6.68
N LEU A 183 6.52 -6.55 6.42
CA LEU A 183 5.72 -5.32 6.59
C LEU A 183 5.67 -4.89 8.08
N VAL A 184 5.55 -5.84 9.00
CA VAL A 184 5.64 -5.58 10.46
C VAL A 184 7.02 -5.02 10.81
N SER A 185 8.09 -5.58 10.27
CA SER A 185 9.46 -5.08 10.47
C SER A 185 9.62 -3.65 9.95
N LEU A 186 9.09 -3.33 8.75
CA LEU A 186 9.15 -1.99 8.18
C LEU A 186 8.40 -0.96 9.04
N LYS A 187 7.23 -1.34 9.58
CA LYS A 187 6.53 -0.50 10.56
C LYS A 187 7.38 -0.29 11.81
N GLY A 188 8.04 -1.32 12.31
CA GLY A 188 8.98 -1.22 13.44
C GLY A 188 10.16 -0.28 13.18
N GLN A 189 10.56 -0.09 11.92
CA GLN A 189 11.58 0.86 11.47
C GLN A 189 11.03 2.29 11.24
N GLY A 190 9.78 2.55 11.61
CA GLY A 190 9.15 3.87 11.50
C GLY A 190 8.42 4.14 10.20
N LYS A 191 8.28 3.16 9.31
CA LYS A 191 7.43 3.32 8.11
C LYS A 191 5.94 3.28 8.49
N THR A 192 5.13 3.98 7.72
CA THR A 192 3.67 3.88 7.76
C THR A 192 3.23 2.89 6.68
N VAL A 193 2.62 1.79 7.08
CA VAL A 193 2.19 0.72 6.16
C VAL A 193 0.68 0.72 6.08
N ILE A 194 0.15 0.77 4.86
CA ILE A 194 -1.29 0.71 4.60
C ILE A 194 -1.52 -0.36 3.54
N LEU A 195 -2.27 -1.37 3.92
CA LEU A 195 -2.53 -2.51 3.07
C LEU A 195 -4.03 -2.62 2.79
N ALA A 196 -4.42 -2.70 1.53
CA ALA A 196 -5.79 -3.05 1.15
C ALA A 196 -5.92 -4.56 1.00
N THR A 197 -6.95 -5.13 1.59
CA THR A 197 -7.26 -6.57 1.46
C THR A 197 -8.75 -6.83 1.64
N HIS A 198 -9.19 -7.99 1.20
CA HIS A 198 -10.50 -8.56 1.52
C HIS A 198 -10.41 -9.73 2.51
N ASP A 199 -9.19 -10.16 2.87
CA ASP A 199 -8.98 -11.17 3.91
C ASP A 199 -9.11 -10.53 5.30
N LEU A 200 -10.04 -11.10 6.09
CA LEU A 200 -10.38 -10.62 7.43
C LEU A 200 -9.69 -11.41 8.54
N LEU A 201 -9.08 -12.57 8.23
CA LEU A 201 -8.61 -13.50 9.24
C LEU A 201 -7.27 -13.08 9.84
N SER A 202 -6.33 -12.60 9.02
CA SER A 202 -4.98 -12.24 9.45
C SER A 202 -4.84 -10.82 10.01
N LEU A 203 -5.83 -9.96 9.74
CA LEU A 203 -5.77 -8.52 10.05
C LEU A 203 -5.74 -8.17 11.53
N PRO A 204 -6.59 -8.78 12.42
CA PRO A 204 -6.64 -8.39 13.84
C PRO A 204 -5.32 -8.60 14.56
N GLU A 205 -4.52 -9.57 14.12
CA GLU A 205 -3.21 -9.87 14.72
C GLU A 205 -2.08 -9.00 14.17
N THR A 206 -2.27 -8.44 12.97
CA THR A 206 -1.20 -7.77 12.22
C THR A 206 -1.34 -6.25 12.19
N CYS A 207 -2.58 -5.75 12.08
CA CYS A 207 -2.84 -4.33 11.91
C CYS A 207 -3.18 -3.63 13.23
N ASP A 208 -2.51 -2.52 13.51
CA ASP A 208 -2.83 -1.66 14.66
C ASP A 208 -4.18 -0.96 14.48
N ARG A 209 -4.52 -0.69 13.23
CA ARG A 209 -5.68 0.10 12.83
C ARG A 209 -6.37 -0.52 11.62
N VAL A 210 -7.66 -0.22 11.48
CA VAL A 210 -8.44 -0.62 10.31
C VAL A 210 -9.25 0.56 9.77
N VAL A 211 -9.51 0.50 8.48
CA VAL A 211 -10.42 1.38 7.73
C VAL A 211 -11.41 0.48 6.98
N LEU A 212 -12.67 0.55 7.34
CA LEU A 212 -13.74 -0.21 6.69
C LEU A 212 -14.32 0.60 5.54
N VAL A 213 -14.29 0.05 4.32
CA VAL A 213 -14.69 0.76 3.10
C VAL A 213 -15.84 0.03 2.38
N LYS A 214 -16.91 0.78 2.09
CA LYS A 214 -18.05 0.36 1.28
C LYS A 214 -18.61 1.56 0.52
N TYR A 215 -17.98 1.92 -0.60
CA TYR A 215 -18.21 3.16 -1.35
C TYR A 215 -18.06 4.45 -0.53
N THR A 216 -17.85 4.32 0.75
CA THR A 216 -17.49 5.36 1.72
C THR A 216 -16.60 4.73 2.78
N VAL A 217 -16.04 5.54 3.68
CA VAL A 217 -15.43 5.04 4.91
C VAL A 217 -16.54 4.83 5.94
N VAL A 218 -16.85 3.56 6.22
CA VAL A 218 -17.87 3.17 7.20
C VAL A 218 -17.39 3.46 8.61
N ALA A 219 -16.16 3.06 8.92
CA ALA A 219 -15.49 3.33 10.19
C ALA A 219 -13.97 3.26 10.01
N HIS A 220 -13.23 3.96 10.88
CA HIS A 220 -11.78 3.86 10.93
C HIS A 220 -11.28 4.11 12.37
N GLY A 221 -10.21 3.44 12.77
CA GLY A 221 -9.66 3.59 14.12
C GLY A 221 -8.76 2.43 14.54
N PRO A 222 -8.43 2.32 15.83
CA PRO A 222 -7.73 1.16 16.38
C PRO A 222 -8.47 -0.13 16.06
N THR A 223 -7.74 -1.18 15.70
CA THR A 223 -8.35 -2.46 15.28
C THR A 223 -9.32 -3.01 16.33
N LYS A 224 -8.94 -2.94 17.62
CA LYS A 224 -9.77 -3.44 18.73
C LYS A 224 -11.11 -2.71 18.88
N GLU A 225 -11.20 -1.46 18.41
CA GLU A 225 -12.43 -0.63 18.53
C GLU A 225 -13.32 -0.73 17.29
N VAL A 226 -12.71 -0.89 16.11
CA VAL A 226 -13.40 -0.80 14.82
C VAL A 226 -13.68 -2.17 14.22
N PHE A 227 -12.85 -3.19 14.48
CA PHE A 227 -13.04 -4.53 13.95
C PHE A 227 -14.06 -5.31 14.80
N THR A 228 -15.32 -4.88 14.75
CA THR A 228 -16.45 -5.49 15.46
C THR A 228 -17.37 -6.23 14.48
N GLU A 229 -18.11 -7.23 14.98
CA GLU A 229 -19.05 -7.99 14.17
C GLU A 229 -20.07 -7.08 13.47
N GLU A 230 -20.58 -6.07 14.16
CA GLU A 230 -21.56 -5.12 13.63
C GLU A 230 -21.00 -4.33 12.45
N LEU A 231 -19.84 -3.66 12.62
CA LEU A 231 -19.24 -2.80 11.61
C LEU A 231 -18.72 -3.61 10.41
N VAL A 232 -18.14 -4.79 10.67
CA VAL A 232 -17.68 -5.68 9.60
C VAL A 232 -18.89 -6.25 8.85
N SER A 233 -19.96 -6.66 9.53
CA SER A 233 -21.23 -7.12 8.90
C SER A 233 -21.85 -6.04 8.02
N GLN A 234 -21.88 -4.79 8.48
CA GLN A 234 -22.34 -3.64 7.68
C GLN A 234 -21.48 -3.43 6.42
N THR A 235 -20.17 -3.64 6.53
CA THR A 235 -19.23 -3.46 5.42
C THR A 235 -19.35 -4.56 4.37
N PHE A 236 -19.68 -5.79 4.79
CA PHE A 236 -19.71 -6.99 3.96
C PHE A 236 -21.13 -7.51 3.66
N ASP A 237 -22.16 -6.69 3.84
CA ASP A 237 -23.59 -7.07 3.56
C ASP A 237 -24.04 -8.35 4.29
N GLY A 238 -23.51 -8.59 5.49
CA GLY A 238 -23.83 -9.78 6.27
C GLY A 238 -23.18 -11.09 5.79
N LEU A 239 -22.33 -11.05 4.78
CA LEU A 239 -21.64 -12.23 4.21
C LEU A 239 -20.46 -12.70 5.08
N LEU A 240 -20.63 -12.74 6.41
CA LEU A 240 -19.60 -13.13 7.37
C LEU A 240 -19.72 -14.62 7.71
N HIS A 241 -19.20 -15.49 6.86
CA HIS A 241 -19.09 -16.92 7.21
C HIS A 241 -17.72 -17.16 7.88
N HIS A 242 -17.75 -17.62 9.15
CA HIS A 242 -16.60 -18.14 9.90
C HIS A 242 -15.58 -17.15 10.49
N ILE A 243 -15.91 -15.87 10.70
CA ILE A 243 -15.03 -14.94 11.43
C ILE A 243 -15.36 -15.04 12.93
N LYS A 244 -14.34 -15.27 13.76
CA LYS A 244 -14.45 -15.16 15.21
C LYS A 244 -14.07 -13.72 15.61
N PHE A 245 -15.00 -13.00 16.15
CA PHE A 245 -14.77 -11.72 16.83
C PHE A 245 -14.49 -12.03 18.32
N ASN A 246 -13.35 -11.56 18.83
CA ASN A 246 -12.99 -11.69 20.24
C ASN A 246 -13.49 -10.49 21.04
#